data_a6d177e3d31b543009181a58df60fe16
#
_entry.id   a6d177e3d31b543009181a58df60fe16
#
_cell.length_a   1.000
_cell.length_b   1.000
_cell.length_c   1.000
_cell.angle_alpha   90.00
_cell.angle_beta   90.00
_cell.angle_gamma   90.00
#
_symmetry.space_group_name_H-M   'P 1'
#
loop_
_entity.id
_entity.type
_entity.pdbx_description
1 polymer ?
#
loop_
_entity_poly.entity_id
_entity_poly.type
_entity_poly.pdbx_seq_one_letter_code
_entity_poly.pdbx_strand_id
1 'polypeptide(L)'
;MNCHCGSARDFKSCCQPFLEGTAVAETAEKLMRSRYSAYVTANIDYLETTLAPESRSDFDAKATKQWAKQAKWKNLEIISTEKGTAQDTTGTVEFIATYNDGAETLDHHEVSQFRKDIKENRWYFVDGDAHTHKEGEGHQHHH
;
A
#
# COMPACT_ATOMS: atom_id res chain seq x y z
N MET A 1 -7.68 18.20 5.97
CA MET A 1 -8.13 16.82 5.95
C MET A 1 -6.94 15.88 6.05
N ASN A 2 -6.97 15.01 7.01
CA ASN A 2 -5.85 14.10 7.22
C ASN A 2 -5.72 13.10 6.08
N CYS A 3 -4.49 12.71 5.79
CA CYS A 3 -4.24 11.76 4.73
C CYS A 3 -4.84 10.39 5.06
N HIS A 4 -5.33 9.72 4.04
CA HIS A 4 -5.93 8.38 4.19
C HIS A 4 -4.93 7.37 4.75
N CYS A 5 -3.63 7.60 4.56
CA CYS A 5 -2.61 6.62 4.93
C CYS A 5 -2.33 6.53 6.42
N GLY A 6 -3.00 7.30 7.24
CA GLY A 6 -2.84 7.25 8.69
C GLY A 6 -1.63 8.01 9.23
N SER A 7 -0.98 8.84 8.41
CA SER A 7 0.19 9.58 8.85
C SER A 7 -0.15 10.77 9.74
N ALA A 8 -1.42 11.12 9.82
CA ALA A 8 -1.93 12.31 10.53
C ALA A 8 -1.48 13.63 9.88
N ARG A 9 -0.87 13.57 8.71
CA ARG A 9 -0.51 14.76 7.94
C ARG A 9 -1.64 15.08 6.97
N ASP A 10 -1.69 16.34 6.52
CA ASP A 10 -2.68 16.74 5.53
C ASP A 10 -2.43 16.00 4.21
N PHE A 11 -3.49 15.53 3.57
CA PHE A 11 -3.37 14.77 2.32
C PHE A 11 -2.57 15.52 1.26
N LYS A 12 -2.80 16.83 1.14
CA LYS A 12 -2.10 17.65 0.14
C LYS A 12 -0.59 17.71 0.36
N SER A 13 -0.15 17.50 1.61
CA SER A 13 1.28 17.52 1.93
C SER A 13 1.84 16.11 2.14
N CYS A 14 1.03 15.07 2.00
CA CYS A 14 1.44 13.70 2.27
C CYS A 14 1.38 12.86 1.00
N CYS A 15 0.27 12.18 0.73
CA CYS A 15 0.19 11.25 -0.40
C CYS A 15 -0.17 11.92 -1.73
N GLN A 16 -0.89 13.04 -1.70
CA GLN A 16 -1.35 13.65 -2.95
C GLN A 16 -0.21 13.96 -3.95
N PRO A 17 0.94 14.50 -3.52
CA PRO A 17 2.03 14.75 -4.46
C PRO A 17 2.54 13.49 -5.15
N PHE A 18 2.56 12.35 -4.44
CA PHE A 18 2.97 11.09 -5.04
C PHE A 18 1.96 10.63 -6.08
N LEU A 19 0.66 10.72 -5.73
CA LEU A 19 -0.40 10.26 -6.63
C LEU A 19 -0.47 11.11 -7.90
N GLU A 20 -0.13 12.38 -7.79
CA GLU A 20 -0.14 13.29 -8.94
C GLU A 20 1.15 13.25 -9.74
N GLY A 21 2.17 12.56 -9.25
CA GLY A 21 3.44 12.45 -9.95
C GLY A 21 4.37 13.62 -9.76
N THR A 22 4.08 14.55 -8.83
CA THR A 22 4.93 15.70 -8.58
C THR A 22 6.02 15.40 -7.56
N ALA A 23 5.95 14.25 -6.88
CA ALA A 23 6.97 13.80 -5.95
C ALA A 23 7.14 12.29 -6.07
N VAL A 24 8.30 11.78 -5.68
CA VAL A 24 8.61 10.36 -5.70
C VAL A 24 8.90 9.91 -4.28
N ALA A 25 8.32 8.79 -3.86
CA ALA A 25 8.51 8.26 -2.52
C ALA A 25 9.99 7.90 -2.29
N GLU A 26 10.57 8.41 -1.21
CA GLU A 26 11.98 8.21 -0.92
C GLU A 26 12.24 6.96 -0.09
N THR A 27 11.21 6.35 0.45
CA THR A 27 11.34 5.15 1.28
C THR A 27 10.25 4.16 0.93
N ALA A 28 10.47 2.90 1.29
CA ALA A 28 9.47 1.86 1.08
C ALA A 28 8.19 2.17 1.84
N GLU A 29 8.30 2.69 3.07
CA GLU A 29 7.11 3.02 3.86
C GLU A 29 6.29 4.13 3.19
N LYS A 30 6.93 5.17 2.66
CA LYS A 30 6.21 6.24 1.98
C LYS A 30 5.51 5.70 0.73
N LEU A 31 6.15 4.79 0.01
CA LEU A 31 5.52 4.16 -1.14
C LEU A 31 4.30 3.35 -0.70
N MET A 32 4.43 2.55 0.37
CA MET A 32 3.33 1.76 0.89
C MET A 32 2.14 2.66 1.25
N ARG A 33 2.40 3.73 1.99
CA ARG A 33 1.33 4.65 2.39
C ARG A 33 0.64 5.30 1.19
N SER A 34 1.42 5.68 0.17
CA SER A 34 0.84 6.30 -1.02
C SER A 34 0.02 5.28 -1.84
N ARG A 35 0.46 4.02 -1.87
CA ARG A 35 -0.31 2.97 -2.55
C ARG A 35 -1.65 2.72 -1.83
N TYR A 36 -1.66 2.76 -0.49
CA TYR A 36 -2.90 2.66 0.25
C TYR A 36 -3.85 3.80 -0.15
N SER A 37 -3.35 5.03 -0.19
CA SER A 37 -4.17 6.16 -0.62
C SER A 37 -4.66 6.00 -2.05
N ALA A 38 -3.86 5.34 -2.91
CA ALA A 38 -4.27 5.04 -4.28
C ALA A 38 -5.46 4.07 -4.30
N TYR A 39 -5.49 3.07 -3.41
CA TYR A 39 -6.66 2.20 -3.29
C TYR A 39 -7.88 2.99 -2.81
N VAL A 40 -7.71 3.84 -1.80
CA VAL A 40 -8.82 4.62 -1.27
C VAL A 40 -9.43 5.53 -2.33
N THR A 41 -8.59 6.11 -3.18
CA THR A 41 -9.03 7.03 -4.23
C THR A 41 -9.25 6.35 -5.58
N ALA A 42 -9.05 5.03 -5.65
CA ALA A 42 -9.17 4.23 -6.88
C ALA A 42 -8.25 4.75 -7.99
N ASN A 43 -7.03 5.14 -7.62
CA ASN A 43 -6.03 5.59 -8.60
C ASN A 43 -5.25 4.37 -9.10
N ILE A 44 -5.82 3.68 -10.08
CA ILE A 44 -5.29 2.41 -10.58
C ILE A 44 -3.98 2.61 -11.33
N ASP A 45 -3.83 3.73 -12.03
CA ASP A 45 -2.60 4.01 -12.75
C ASP A 45 -1.40 4.07 -11.80
N TYR A 46 -1.58 4.68 -10.63
CA TYR A 46 -0.50 4.76 -9.64
C TYR A 46 -0.13 3.37 -9.13
N LEU A 47 -1.14 2.52 -8.90
CA LEU A 47 -0.87 1.16 -8.44
C LEU A 47 -0.09 0.37 -9.47
N GLU A 48 -0.40 0.55 -10.75
CA GLU A 48 0.31 -0.15 -11.82
C GLU A 48 1.72 0.42 -12.02
N THR A 49 1.88 1.74 -12.04
CA THR A 49 3.18 2.34 -12.31
C THR A 49 4.17 2.18 -11.16
N THR A 50 3.67 1.94 -9.94
CA THR A 50 4.54 1.69 -8.78
C THR A 50 4.77 0.21 -8.54
N LEU A 51 4.17 -0.66 -9.35
CA LEU A 51 4.45 -2.09 -9.31
C LEU A 51 5.72 -2.34 -10.10
N ALA A 52 6.64 -3.13 -9.56
CA ALA A 52 7.89 -3.43 -10.26
C ALA A 52 7.60 -4.02 -11.64
N PRO A 53 8.37 -3.64 -12.66
CA PRO A 53 8.10 -4.13 -14.04
C PRO A 53 7.98 -5.64 -14.12
N GLU A 54 8.82 -6.38 -13.40
CA GLU A 54 8.79 -7.85 -13.42
C GLU A 54 7.51 -8.42 -12.79
N SER A 55 6.76 -7.61 -12.03
CA SER A 55 5.55 -8.07 -11.37
C SER A 55 4.28 -7.63 -12.09
N ARG A 56 4.41 -6.86 -13.17
CA ARG A 56 3.22 -6.28 -13.83
C ARG A 56 2.42 -7.28 -14.67
N SER A 57 3.03 -8.40 -15.06
CA SER A 57 2.33 -9.36 -15.91
C SER A 57 1.06 -9.92 -15.26
N ASP A 58 1.02 -9.98 -13.92
CA ASP A 58 -0.14 -10.50 -13.23
C ASP A 58 -1.11 -9.41 -12.77
N PHE A 59 -0.86 -8.16 -13.12
CA PHE A 59 -1.69 -7.06 -12.66
C PHE A 59 -2.97 -6.99 -13.48
N ASP A 60 -4.12 -7.07 -12.80
CA ASP A 60 -5.43 -6.96 -13.43
C ASP A 60 -6.04 -5.62 -13.01
N ALA A 61 -5.92 -4.62 -13.88
CA ALA A 61 -6.39 -3.27 -13.59
C ALA A 61 -7.90 -3.22 -13.33
N LYS A 62 -8.67 -4.02 -14.08
CA LYS A 62 -10.13 -4.02 -13.95
C LYS A 62 -10.56 -4.60 -12.61
N ALA A 63 -9.99 -5.74 -12.24
CA ALA A 63 -10.30 -6.37 -10.95
C ALA A 63 -9.85 -5.49 -9.79
N THR A 64 -8.68 -4.87 -9.91
CA THR A 64 -8.16 -4.00 -8.87
C THR A 64 -9.07 -2.79 -8.68
N LYS A 65 -9.55 -2.21 -9.79
CA LYS A 65 -10.44 -1.07 -9.73
C LYS A 65 -11.77 -1.43 -9.06
N GLN A 66 -12.32 -2.60 -9.40
CA GLN A 66 -13.57 -3.05 -8.79
C GLN A 66 -13.41 -3.22 -7.28
N TRP A 67 -12.33 -3.86 -6.85
CA TRP A 67 -12.09 -4.06 -5.43
C TRP A 67 -11.89 -2.73 -4.70
N ALA A 68 -11.10 -1.83 -5.29
CA ALA A 68 -10.83 -0.54 -4.68
C ALA A 68 -12.11 0.27 -4.49
N LYS A 69 -13.03 0.19 -5.44
CA LYS A 69 -14.30 0.93 -5.34
C LYS A 69 -15.31 0.28 -4.41
N GLN A 70 -15.32 -1.04 -4.33
CA GLN A 70 -16.27 -1.76 -3.48
C GLN A 70 -15.88 -1.73 -2.02
N ALA A 71 -14.59 -1.73 -1.73
CA ALA A 71 -14.11 -1.74 -0.36
C ALA A 71 -14.28 -0.34 0.25
N LYS A 72 -14.78 -0.30 1.48
CA LYS A 72 -14.84 0.95 2.22
C LYS A 72 -13.66 0.96 3.17
N TRP A 73 -12.63 1.68 2.80
CA TRP A 73 -11.36 1.69 3.52
C TRP A 73 -11.52 2.47 4.82
N LYS A 74 -11.05 1.89 5.91
CA LYS A 74 -11.17 2.51 7.22
C LYS A 74 -9.85 3.07 7.72
N ASN A 75 -8.81 2.26 7.77
CA ASN A 75 -7.51 2.74 8.25
C ASN A 75 -6.38 1.82 7.83
N LEU A 76 -5.18 2.35 7.92
CA LEU A 76 -3.93 1.63 7.67
C LEU A 76 -3.09 1.70 8.92
N GLU A 77 -2.60 0.55 9.37
CA GLU A 77 -1.68 0.48 10.50
C GLU A 77 -0.37 -0.14 10.01
N ILE A 78 0.74 0.57 10.16
CA ILE A 78 2.06 0.02 9.84
C ILE A 78 2.55 -0.70 11.09
N ILE A 79 2.78 -2.00 10.97
CA ILE A 79 3.23 -2.84 12.09
C ILE A 79 4.73 -2.72 12.27
N SER A 80 5.48 -2.90 11.18
CA SER A 80 6.93 -2.85 11.24
C SER A 80 7.53 -2.57 9.87
N THR A 81 8.75 -2.09 9.86
CA THR A 81 9.50 -1.89 8.62
C THR A 81 10.89 -2.46 8.82
N GLU A 82 11.47 -3.06 7.75
CA GLU A 82 12.84 -3.51 7.77
C GLU A 82 13.52 -2.94 6.55
N LYS A 83 14.64 -2.24 6.73
CA LYS A 83 15.33 -1.53 5.66
C LYS A 83 14.37 -0.55 4.97
N GLY A 84 14.53 -0.32 3.69
CA GLY A 84 13.61 0.54 2.95
C GLY A 84 13.83 2.03 3.18
N THR A 85 14.95 2.43 3.81
CA THR A 85 15.27 3.84 4.00
C THR A 85 15.83 4.41 2.71
N ALA A 86 16.04 5.71 2.66
CA ALA A 86 16.57 6.36 1.45
C ALA A 86 17.94 5.82 1.04
N GLN A 87 18.69 5.19 1.97
CA GLN A 87 20.00 4.63 1.68
C GLN A 87 19.95 3.15 1.31
N ASP A 88 18.80 2.51 1.40
CA ASP A 88 18.67 1.08 1.11
C ASP A 88 18.20 0.85 -0.31
N THR A 89 18.39 -0.36 -0.83
CA THR A 89 17.88 -0.75 -2.14
C THR A 89 16.78 -1.79 -2.04
N THR A 90 16.53 -2.32 -0.85
CA THR A 90 15.41 -3.24 -0.60
C THR A 90 14.76 -2.85 0.70
N GLY A 91 13.52 -3.24 0.88
CA GLY A 91 12.80 -2.97 2.12
C GLY A 91 11.57 -3.82 2.25
N THR A 92 11.10 -3.97 3.48
CA THR A 92 9.92 -4.75 3.81
C THR A 92 9.03 -3.89 4.70
N VAL A 93 7.72 -3.90 4.43
CA VAL A 93 6.74 -3.20 5.27
C VAL A 93 5.65 -4.18 5.63
N GLU A 94 5.41 -4.36 6.91
CA GLU A 94 4.30 -5.16 7.40
C GLU A 94 3.20 -4.24 7.86
N PHE A 95 1.97 -4.47 7.43
CA PHE A 95 0.85 -3.58 7.74
C PHE A 95 -0.47 -4.32 7.80
N ILE A 96 -1.47 -3.66 8.39
CA ILE A 96 -2.85 -4.10 8.36
C ILE A 96 -3.68 -2.97 7.78
N ALA A 97 -4.43 -3.28 6.71
CA ALA A 97 -5.40 -2.36 6.13
C ALA A 97 -6.79 -2.87 6.46
N THR A 98 -7.56 -2.07 7.18
CA THR A 98 -8.91 -2.46 7.60
C THR A 98 -9.92 -1.84 6.64
N TYR A 99 -10.85 -2.65 6.16
CA TYR A 99 -11.87 -2.18 5.23
C TYR A 99 -13.17 -2.96 5.43
N ASN A 100 -14.27 -2.39 4.93
CA ASN A 100 -15.57 -3.06 4.96
C ASN A 100 -15.92 -3.44 3.52
N ASP A 101 -16.30 -4.70 3.30
CA ASP A 101 -16.60 -5.20 1.95
C ASP A 101 -18.07 -5.09 1.58
N GLY A 102 -18.87 -4.42 2.42
CA GLY A 102 -20.31 -4.30 2.22
C GLY A 102 -21.10 -5.23 3.12
N ALA A 103 -20.47 -6.25 3.67
CA ALA A 103 -21.10 -7.21 4.57
C ALA A 103 -20.42 -7.22 5.94
N GLU A 104 -19.09 -7.16 5.97
CA GLU A 104 -18.37 -7.25 7.23
C GLU A 104 -17.06 -6.47 7.14
N THR A 105 -16.48 -6.19 8.30
CA THR A 105 -15.20 -5.50 8.38
C THR A 105 -14.08 -6.53 8.40
N LEU A 106 -13.09 -6.33 7.55
CA LEU A 106 -12.00 -7.26 7.36
C LEU A 106 -10.66 -6.58 7.56
N ASP A 107 -9.68 -7.35 8.05
CA ASP A 107 -8.32 -6.89 8.20
C ASP A 107 -7.48 -7.59 7.13
N HIS A 108 -6.87 -6.81 6.25
CA HIS A 108 -5.94 -7.32 5.25
C HIS A 108 -4.55 -7.13 5.83
N HIS A 109 -3.92 -8.21 6.26
CA HIS A 109 -2.61 -8.20 6.89
C HIS A 109 -1.59 -8.67 5.86
N GLU A 110 -0.59 -7.86 5.58
CA GLU A 110 0.36 -8.16 4.52
C GLU A 110 1.78 -7.81 4.92
N VAL A 111 2.73 -8.60 4.45
CA VAL A 111 4.15 -8.28 4.52
C VAL A 111 4.58 -8.03 3.08
N SER A 112 4.88 -6.79 2.75
CA SER A 112 5.18 -6.37 1.38
C SER A 112 6.67 -6.21 1.17
N GLN A 113 7.15 -6.65 0.01
CA GLN A 113 8.54 -6.53 -0.40
C GLN A 113 8.68 -5.41 -1.42
N PHE A 114 9.70 -4.57 -1.22
CA PHE A 114 9.95 -3.43 -2.09
C PHE A 114 11.41 -3.43 -2.55
N ARG A 115 11.66 -2.87 -3.71
CA ARG A 115 13.03 -2.63 -4.18
C ARG A 115 13.16 -1.24 -4.78
N LYS A 116 14.38 -0.70 -4.75
CA LYS A 116 14.62 0.59 -5.36
C LYS A 116 15.40 0.36 -6.66
N ASP A 117 14.93 1.00 -7.72
CA ASP A 117 15.67 1.03 -8.98
C ASP A 117 16.72 2.15 -8.86
N ILE A 118 17.99 1.77 -8.91
CA ILE A 118 19.08 2.72 -8.66
C ILE A 118 19.17 3.75 -9.76
N LYS A 119 18.90 3.34 -11.02
CA LYS A 119 18.99 4.27 -12.15
C LYS A 119 17.90 5.32 -12.08
N GLU A 120 16.68 4.91 -11.74
CA GLU A 120 15.55 5.83 -11.64
C GLU A 120 15.46 6.50 -10.29
N ASN A 121 16.17 5.96 -9.30
CA ASN A 121 16.10 6.42 -7.90
C ASN A 121 14.66 6.41 -7.40
N ARG A 122 13.99 5.27 -7.61
CA ARG A 122 12.57 5.16 -7.29
C ARG A 122 12.24 3.78 -6.74
N TRP A 123 11.38 3.75 -5.71
CA TRP A 123 10.94 2.51 -5.10
C TRP A 123 9.78 1.88 -5.88
N TYR A 124 9.75 0.55 -5.89
CA TYR A 124 8.68 -0.24 -6.49
C TYR A 124 8.21 -1.30 -5.52
N PHE A 125 6.92 -1.60 -5.56
CA PHE A 125 6.36 -2.75 -4.85
C PHE A 125 6.63 -3.99 -5.69
N VAL A 126 7.17 -5.05 -5.08
CA VAL A 126 7.51 -6.27 -5.81
C VAL A 126 6.49 -7.36 -5.55
N ASP A 127 6.21 -7.65 -4.29
CA ASP A 127 5.41 -8.81 -3.93
C ASP A 127 4.91 -8.66 -2.50
N GLY A 128 3.85 -9.38 -2.17
CA GLY A 128 3.28 -9.35 -0.83
C GLY A 128 2.78 -10.72 -0.42
N ASP A 129 2.94 -11.03 0.87
CA ASP A 129 2.38 -12.23 1.47
C ASP A 129 1.24 -11.76 2.36
N ALA A 130 0.02 -12.03 1.96
CA ALA A 130 -1.17 -11.45 2.57
C ALA A 130 -2.14 -12.48 3.11
N HIS A 131 -2.78 -12.13 4.22
CA HIS A 131 -3.87 -12.89 4.79
C HIS A 131 -5.00 -11.94 5.10
N THR A 132 -6.21 -12.31 4.78
CA THR A 132 -7.39 -11.51 5.08
C THR A 132 -8.28 -12.28 6.06
N HIS A 133 -8.70 -11.62 7.12
CA HIS A 133 -9.56 -12.23 8.11
C HIS A 133 -10.50 -11.19 8.71
N LYS A 134 -11.51 -11.64 9.43
CA LYS A 134 -12.46 -10.73 10.05
C LYS A 134 -11.77 -9.96 11.17
N GLU A 135 -12.18 -8.70 11.35
CA GLU A 135 -11.62 -7.87 12.38
C GLU A 135 -11.74 -8.55 13.73
N GLY A 136 -10.63 -8.62 14.45
CA GLY A 136 -10.60 -9.25 15.77
C GLY A 136 -10.38 -10.74 15.79
N GLU A 137 -10.28 -11.40 14.59
CA GLU A 137 -10.09 -12.84 14.56
C GLU A 137 -8.66 -13.27 14.33
N GLY A 138 -7.83 -12.46 13.70
CA GLY A 138 -6.51 -12.87 13.29
C GLY A 138 -5.63 -13.39 14.40
N HIS A 139 -5.75 -12.78 15.57
CA HIS A 139 -4.93 -13.19 16.68
C HIS A 139 -5.35 -14.51 17.31
N GLN A 140 -6.47 -15.07 16.86
CA GLN A 140 -6.92 -16.32 17.41
C GLN A 140 -6.30 -17.49 16.74
N HIS A 141 -5.63 -17.22 15.70
CA HIS A 141 -5.17 -18.30 14.97
C HIS A 141 -3.82 -18.45 15.25
N HIS A 142 -3.35 -19.11 15.70
CA HIS A 142 -2.17 -19.34 15.88
C HIS A 142 -1.86 -20.48 15.49
N HIS A 143 -1.93 -20.73 14.87
CA HIS A 143 -1.73 -21.84 14.45
C HIS A 143 -0.52 -21.92 13.98
#